data_ec4724300d3a6c4604595a789186ef73
#
_entry.id   ec4724300d3a6c4604595a789186ef73
#
_cell.length_a   1.000
_cell.length_b   1.000
_cell.length_c   1.000
_cell.angle_alpha   90.00
_cell.angle_beta   90.00
_cell.angle_gamma   90.00
#
_symmetry.space_group_name_H-M   'P 1'
#
loop_
_entity.id
_entity.type
_entity.pdbx_description
1 polymer ?
#
loop_
_entity_poly.entity_id
_entity_poly.type
_entity_poly.pdbx_seq_one_letter_code
_entity_poly.pdbx_strand_id
1 'polypeptide(L)'
;MVVSALSKVTDLLYRISDTAASRNAAEMETLLAQLRERHVNLADELLEQSPMLKEEAVTEVNRICDSLDSLARAVCAVGELSDRNKAIIISNGELLSSTMICFAMNAKGIRTGFIDARTMMVTNDSYLKGEPVVDEILAKRNRLTF
;
A
#
# COMPACT_ATOMS: atom_id res chain seq x y z
N MET A 1 14.57 6.93 3.96
CA MET A 1 14.48 6.57 2.53
C MET A 1 13.04 6.65 2.10
N VAL A 2 12.74 7.21 0.94
CA VAL A 2 11.40 7.23 0.33
C VAL A 2 11.44 6.32 -0.88
N VAL A 3 10.41 5.50 -1.06
CA VAL A 3 10.32 4.53 -2.16
C VAL A 3 8.98 4.65 -2.87
N SER A 4 8.95 4.33 -4.14
CA SER A 4 7.74 4.27 -4.96
C SER A 4 7.19 2.84 -5.01
N ALA A 5 6.01 2.67 -5.57
CA ALA A 5 5.45 1.36 -5.86
C ALA A 5 6.37 0.55 -6.79
N LEU A 6 6.27 -0.79 -6.73
CA LEU A 6 6.97 -1.66 -7.67
C LEU A 6 6.49 -1.40 -9.11
N SER A 7 7.37 -1.70 -10.08
CA SER A 7 7.06 -1.53 -11.50
C SER A 7 5.67 -2.09 -11.85
N LYS A 8 4.85 -1.34 -12.58
CA LYS A 8 3.48 -1.70 -13.01
C LYS A 8 2.45 -1.95 -11.89
N VAL A 9 2.81 -1.80 -10.62
CA VAL A 9 1.85 -1.96 -9.51
C VAL A 9 0.87 -0.79 -9.49
N THR A 10 1.34 0.41 -9.76
CA THR A 10 0.46 1.58 -9.86
C THR A 10 -0.60 1.41 -10.96
N ASP A 11 -0.20 0.89 -12.14
CA ASP A 11 -1.15 0.60 -13.23
C ASP A 11 -2.17 -0.47 -12.84
N LEU A 12 -1.71 -1.50 -12.11
CA LEU A 12 -2.59 -2.56 -11.59
C LEU A 12 -3.63 -1.98 -10.60
N LEU A 13 -3.21 -1.08 -9.71
CA LEU A 13 -4.11 -0.42 -8.76
C LEU A 13 -5.11 0.52 -9.44
N TYR A 14 -4.71 1.22 -10.50
CA TYR A 14 -5.66 1.98 -11.33
C TYR A 14 -6.71 1.06 -11.95
N ARG A 15 -6.30 -0.06 -12.52
CA ARG A 15 -7.24 -1.06 -13.08
C ARG A 15 -8.18 -1.61 -12.02
N ILE A 16 -7.69 -1.93 -10.81
CA ILE A 16 -8.53 -2.37 -9.70
C ILE A 16 -9.58 -1.30 -9.37
N SER A 17 -9.19 -0.03 -9.29
CA SER A 17 -10.12 1.05 -9.02
C SER A 17 -11.18 1.24 -10.09
N ASP A 18 -10.79 1.13 -11.37
CA ASP A 18 -11.70 1.32 -12.51
C ASP A 18 -12.66 0.12 -12.67
N THR A 19 -12.19 -1.11 -12.46
CA THR A 19 -13.03 -2.31 -12.48
C THR A 19 -14.02 -2.34 -11.31
N ALA A 20 -13.60 -1.88 -10.13
CA ALA A 20 -14.51 -1.71 -8.99
C ALA A 20 -15.60 -0.68 -9.31
N ALA A 21 -15.24 0.49 -9.84
CA ALA A 21 -16.21 1.53 -10.21
C ALA A 21 -17.20 1.06 -11.28
N SER A 22 -16.75 0.24 -12.23
CA SER A 22 -17.61 -0.35 -13.28
C SER A 22 -18.42 -1.57 -12.81
N ARG A 23 -18.34 -1.97 -11.53
CA ARG A 23 -18.99 -3.15 -10.96
C ARG A 23 -18.58 -4.48 -11.60
N ASN A 24 -17.40 -4.53 -12.18
CA ASN A 24 -16.83 -5.77 -12.73
C ASN A 24 -16.11 -6.57 -11.64
N ALA A 25 -16.89 -7.20 -10.75
CA ALA A 25 -16.38 -7.92 -9.58
C ALA A 25 -15.39 -9.04 -9.95
N ALA A 26 -15.66 -9.79 -11.01
CA ALA A 26 -14.83 -10.93 -11.41
C ALA A 26 -13.41 -10.49 -11.85
N GLU A 27 -13.31 -9.44 -12.65
CA GLU A 27 -12.02 -8.89 -13.06
C GLU A 27 -11.30 -8.22 -11.87
N MET A 28 -12.02 -7.46 -11.06
CA MET A 28 -11.48 -6.84 -9.85
C MET A 28 -10.84 -7.89 -8.92
N GLU A 29 -11.53 -8.99 -8.65
CA GLU A 29 -11.01 -10.09 -7.82
C GLU A 29 -9.74 -10.72 -8.43
N THR A 30 -9.72 -10.90 -9.73
CA THR A 30 -8.54 -11.41 -10.44
C THR A 30 -7.34 -10.48 -10.27
N LEU A 31 -7.55 -9.17 -10.42
CA LEU A 31 -6.48 -8.17 -10.27
C LEU A 31 -5.98 -8.06 -8.82
N LEU A 32 -6.87 -8.16 -7.84
CA LEU A 32 -6.52 -8.19 -6.42
C LEU A 32 -5.68 -9.43 -6.08
N ALA A 33 -6.06 -10.59 -6.62
CA ALA A 33 -5.29 -11.83 -6.46
C ALA A 33 -3.88 -11.70 -7.08
N GLN A 34 -3.76 -11.12 -8.27
CA GLN A 34 -2.46 -10.87 -8.93
C GLN A 34 -1.58 -9.92 -8.10
N LEU A 35 -2.16 -8.87 -7.51
CA LEU A 35 -1.42 -7.95 -6.65
C LEU A 35 -0.85 -8.68 -5.43
N ARG A 36 -1.67 -9.47 -4.75
CA ARG A 36 -1.29 -10.26 -3.57
C ARG A 36 -0.21 -11.27 -3.91
N GLU A 37 -0.44 -12.11 -4.91
CA GLU A 37 0.49 -13.15 -5.35
C GLU A 37 1.87 -12.55 -5.67
N ARG A 38 1.90 -11.46 -6.39
CA ARG A 38 3.15 -10.77 -6.74
C ARG A 38 3.96 -10.37 -5.53
N HIS A 39 3.33 -9.84 -4.48
CA HIS A 39 4.06 -9.38 -3.29
C HIS A 39 4.41 -10.54 -2.35
N VAL A 40 3.60 -11.59 -2.30
CA VAL A 40 3.94 -12.83 -1.57
C VAL A 40 5.14 -13.51 -2.24
N ASN A 41 5.15 -13.65 -3.56
CA ASN A 41 6.30 -14.23 -4.29
C ASN A 41 7.57 -13.39 -4.09
N LEU A 42 7.45 -12.06 -4.07
CA LEU A 42 8.58 -11.20 -3.76
C LEU A 42 9.09 -11.40 -2.33
N ALA A 43 8.22 -11.62 -1.35
CA ALA A 43 8.63 -11.95 0.01
C ALA A 43 9.38 -13.29 0.06
N ASP A 44 8.90 -14.29 -0.68
CA ASP A 44 9.56 -15.60 -0.80
C ASP A 44 10.98 -15.48 -1.36
N GLU A 45 11.16 -14.69 -2.42
CA GLU A 45 12.47 -14.46 -3.04
C GLU A 45 13.43 -13.65 -2.16
N LEU A 46 12.97 -12.52 -1.63
CA LEU A 46 13.83 -11.60 -0.86
C LEU A 46 14.21 -12.13 0.52
N LEU A 47 13.38 -12.99 1.12
CA LEU A 47 13.51 -13.42 2.51
C LEU A 47 13.73 -14.94 2.63
N GLU A 48 14.18 -15.59 1.55
CA GLU A 48 14.46 -17.04 1.51
C GLU A 48 15.34 -17.50 2.67
N GLN A 49 16.38 -16.71 3.01
CA GLN A 49 17.33 -17.01 4.08
C GLN A 49 16.84 -16.59 5.48
N SER A 50 15.64 -16.03 5.61
CA SER A 50 15.11 -15.47 6.86
C SER A 50 13.65 -15.90 7.09
N PRO A 51 13.38 -17.18 7.43
CA PRO A 51 12.02 -17.72 7.48
C PRO A 51 11.06 -16.96 8.40
N MET A 52 11.51 -16.50 9.57
CA MET A 52 10.69 -15.72 10.49
C MET A 52 10.27 -14.38 9.89
N LEU A 53 11.23 -13.62 9.32
CA LEU A 53 10.92 -12.34 8.68
C LEU A 53 10.04 -12.53 7.44
N LYS A 54 10.18 -13.66 6.75
CA LYS A 54 9.30 -14.01 5.63
C LYS A 54 7.86 -14.20 6.07
N GLU A 55 7.62 -14.95 7.12
CA GLU A 55 6.29 -15.16 7.67
C GLU A 55 5.63 -13.86 8.13
N GLU A 56 6.39 -13.00 8.82
CA GLU A 56 5.93 -11.67 9.21
C GLU A 56 5.62 -10.79 7.99
N ALA A 57 6.49 -10.78 6.96
CA ALA A 57 6.29 -10.01 5.75
C ALA A 57 5.03 -10.46 4.98
N VAL A 58 4.83 -11.78 4.82
CA VAL A 58 3.65 -12.34 4.17
C VAL A 58 2.38 -11.99 4.95
N THR A 59 2.43 -12.05 6.28
CA THR A 59 1.31 -11.66 7.14
C THR A 59 0.95 -10.19 6.92
N GLU A 60 1.95 -9.30 6.89
CA GLU A 60 1.71 -7.87 6.69
C GLU A 60 1.22 -7.56 5.27
N VAL A 61 1.77 -8.20 4.23
CA VAL A 61 1.27 -8.11 2.85
C VAL A 61 -0.20 -8.53 2.78
N ASN A 62 -0.56 -9.64 3.41
CA ASN A 62 -1.94 -10.11 3.43
C ASN A 62 -2.86 -9.10 4.15
N ARG A 63 -2.45 -8.55 5.29
CA ARG A 63 -3.21 -7.53 6.01
C ARG A 63 -3.49 -6.29 5.15
N ILE A 64 -2.48 -5.81 4.41
CA ILE A 64 -2.62 -4.66 3.51
C ILE A 64 -3.58 -5.01 2.37
N CYS A 65 -3.41 -6.18 1.75
CA CYS A 65 -4.26 -6.64 0.65
C CYS A 65 -5.72 -6.86 1.09
N ASP A 66 -5.97 -7.36 2.31
CA ASP A 66 -7.32 -7.55 2.85
C ASP A 66 -8.04 -6.21 3.08
N SER A 67 -7.31 -5.20 3.55
CA SER A 67 -7.84 -3.84 3.69
C SER A 67 -8.20 -3.23 2.32
N LEU A 68 -7.34 -3.42 1.32
CA LEU A 68 -7.58 -2.98 -0.06
C LEU A 68 -8.78 -3.70 -0.69
N ASP A 69 -8.86 -5.02 -0.51
CA ASP A 69 -9.97 -5.85 -1.01
C ASP A 69 -11.32 -5.36 -0.43
N SER A 70 -11.36 -5.11 0.87
CA SER A 70 -12.55 -4.59 1.54
C SER A 70 -13.00 -3.25 0.95
N LEU A 71 -12.08 -2.33 0.69
CA LEU A 71 -12.37 -1.03 0.07
C LEU A 71 -12.85 -1.20 -1.38
N ALA A 72 -12.15 -2.02 -2.18
CA ALA A 72 -12.50 -2.27 -3.57
C ALA A 72 -13.89 -2.91 -3.71
N ARG A 73 -14.23 -3.85 -2.82
CA ARG A 73 -15.58 -4.46 -2.77
C ARG A 73 -16.66 -3.44 -2.40
N ALA A 74 -16.37 -2.54 -1.46
CA ALA A 74 -17.30 -1.48 -1.10
C ALA A 74 -17.54 -0.53 -2.28
N VAL A 75 -16.50 -0.11 -2.99
CA VAL A 75 -16.61 0.69 -4.23
C VAL A 75 -17.41 -0.06 -5.29
N CYS A 76 -17.14 -1.35 -5.49
CA CYS A 76 -17.84 -2.19 -6.47
C CYS A 76 -19.34 -2.32 -6.15
N ALA A 77 -19.69 -2.47 -4.90
CA ALA A 77 -21.09 -2.57 -4.47
C ALA A 77 -21.86 -1.26 -4.73
N VAL A 78 -21.24 -0.12 -4.43
CA VAL A 78 -21.84 1.21 -4.65
C VAL A 78 -21.80 1.60 -6.15
N GLY A 79 -20.73 1.23 -6.86
CA GLY A 79 -20.49 1.61 -8.26
C GLY A 79 -20.05 3.08 -8.41
N GLU A 80 -19.51 3.67 -7.35
CA GLU A 80 -19.03 5.05 -7.32
C GLU A 80 -17.63 5.10 -6.69
N LEU A 81 -16.69 5.73 -7.40
CA LEU A 81 -15.31 5.90 -6.98
C LEU A 81 -15.02 7.38 -6.74
N SER A 82 -14.99 7.80 -5.49
CA SER A 82 -14.54 9.14 -5.12
C SER A 82 -13.03 9.29 -5.32
N ASP A 83 -12.56 10.52 -5.55
CA ASP A 83 -11.12 10.83 -5.64
C ASP A 83 -10.36 10.38 -4.38
N ARG A 84 -10.99 10.49 -3.22
CA ARG A 84 -10.44 10.00 -1.95
C ARG A 84 -10.22 8.50 -1.97
N ASN A 85 -11.23 7.72 -2.35
CA ASN A 85 -11.13 6.26 -2.40
C ASN A 85 -10.10 5.82 -3.46
N LYS A 86 -10.05 6.51 -4.60
CA LYS A 86 -9.05 6.28 -5.62
C LYS A 86 -7.63 6.52 -5.10
N ALA A 87 -7.39 7.64 -4.41
CA ALA A 87 -6.10 7.94 -3.80
C ALA A 87 -5.69 6.89 -2.75
N ILE A 88 -6.63 6.43 -1.91
CA ILE A 88 -6.39 5.36 -0.94
C ILE A 88 -6.00 4.05 -1.65
N ILE A 89 -6.73 3.63 -2.69
CA ILE A 89 -6.42 2.40 -3.45
C ILE A 89 -5.00 2.49 -4.01
N ILE A 90 -4.66 3.59 -4.69
CA ILE A 90 -3.37 3.76 -5.36
C ILE A 90 -2.21 3.81 -4.35
N SER A 91 -2.38 4.47 -3.20
CA SER A 91 -1.34 4.58 -2.17
C SER A 91 -0.89 3.23 -1.57
N ASN A 92 -1.66 2.16 -1.76
CA ASN A 92 -1.24 0.82 -1.32
C ASN A 92 -0.02 0.29 -2.10
N GLY A 93 0.28 0.82 -3.28
CA GLY A 93 1.48 0.45 -4.02
C GLY A 93 2.77 0.84 -3.28
N GLU A 94 2.83 2.07 -2.78
CA GLU A 94 3.94 2.58 -1.97
C GLU A 94 3.98 1.90 -0.61
N LEU A 95 2.82 1.63 -0.01
CA LEU A 95 2.74 0.93 1.27
C LEU A 95 3.32 -0.48 1.16
N LEU A 96 2.92 -1.26 0.18
CA LEU A 96 3.41 -2.62 -0.07
C LEU A 96 4.91 -2.63 -0.36
N SER A 97 5.41 -1.75 -1.24
CA SER A 97 6.83 -1.71 -1.59
C SER A 97 7.71 -1.29 -0.41
N SER A 98 7.32 -0.27 0.35
CA SER A 98 8.08 0.19 1.53
C SER A 98 8.10 -0.84 2.65
N THR A 99 7.00 -1.58 2.85
CA THR A 99 6.94 -2.71 3.76
C THR A 99 7.95 -3.79 3.36
N MET A 100 7.95 -4.20 2.09
CA MET A 100 8.87 -5.22 1.58
C MET A 100 10.34 -4.81 1.73
N ILE A 101 10.67 -3.54 1.42
CA ILE A 101 12.03 -3.02 1.56
C ILE A 101 12.47 -3.01 3.03
N CYS A 102 11.56 -2.64 3.96
CA CYS A 102 11.86 -2.69 5.39
C CYS A 102 12.26 -4.10 5.84
N PHE A 103 11.50 -5.13 5.48
CA PHE A 103 11.82 -6.51 5.78
C PHE A 103 13.13 -6.97 5.12
N ALA A 104 13.34 -6.64 3.84
CA ALA A 104 14.56 -7.01 3.11
C ALA A 104 15.82 -6.37 3.72
N MET A 105 15.75 -5.12 4.19
CA MET A 105 16.86 -4.45 4.87
C MET A 105 17.16 -5.11 6.22
N ASN A 106 16.14 -5.42 7.02
CA ASN A 106 16.31 -6.11 8.30
C ASN A 106 16.91 -7.51 8.11
N ALA A 107 16.51 -8.25 7.07
CA ALA A 107 17.10 -9.55 6.72
C ALA A 107 18.60 -9.46 6.38
N LYS A 108 19.05 -8.29 5.89
CA LYS A 108 20.48 -8.01 5.63
C LYS A 108 21.21 -7.40 6.84
N GLY A 109 20.59 -7.39 8.03
CA GLY A 109 21.18 -6.85 9.26
C GLY A 109 21.17 -5.31 9.35
N ILE A 110 20.48 -4.63 8.43
CA ILE A 110 20.32 -3.17 8.46
C ILE A 110 19.07 -2.88 9.29
N ARG A 111 19.25 -2.39 10.52
CA ARG A 111 18.12 -2.06 11.40
C ARG A 111 17.26 -0.95 10.80
N THR A 112 16.02 -1.28 10.46
CA THR A 112 15.05 -0.38 9.85
C THR A 112 13.71 -0.48 10.55
N GLY A 113 13.03 0.66 10.71
CA GLY A 113 11.64 0.75 11.12
C GLY A 113 10.80 1.27 9.96
N PHE A 114 9.59 0.76 9.84
CA PHE A 114 8.61 1.25 8.87
C PHE A 114 7.79 2.39 9.47
N ILE A 115 7.66 3.48 8.72
CA ILE A 115 6.76 4.60 9.06
C ILE A 115 5.85 4.82 7.86
N ASP A 116 4.55 4.64 8.07
CA ASP A 116 3.54 4.96 7.06
C ASP A 116 3.44 6.49 6.91
N ALA A 117 3.91 7.01 5.78
CA ALA A 117 3.89 8.45 5.49
C ALA A 117 2.47 9.05 5.55
N ARG A 118 1.41 8.25 5.31
CA ARG A 118 0.02 8.71 5.40
C ARG A 118 -0.39 9.10 6.83
N THR A 119 0.30 8.57 7.84
CA THR A 119 0.07 8.94 9.24
C THR A 119 0.71 10.27 9.62
N MET A 120 1.74 10.69 8.89
CA MET A 120 2.53 11.91 9.14
C MET A 120 2.14 13.06 8.22
N MET A 121 1.96 12.75 6.93
CA MET A 121 1.64 13.76 5.92
C MET A 121 0.20 14.26 6.11
N VAL A 122 0.05 15.56 6.10
CA VAL A 122 -1.23 16.25 6.07
C VAL A 122 -1.27 17.05 4.78
N THR A 123 -2.31 16.86 4.01
CA THR A 123 -2.55 17.62 2.77
C THR A 123 -3.90 18.32 2.87
N ASN A 124 -4.13 19.31 2.01
CA ASN A 124 -5.46 19.86 1.81
C ASN A 124 -6.40 18.77 1.21
N ASP A 125 -7.69 19.08 1.09
CA ASP A 125 -8.73 18.13 0.62
C ASP A 125 -8.67 17.83 -0.90
N SER A 126 -7.60 18.21 -1.59
CA SER A 126 -7.37 17.90 -3.00
C SER A 126 -6.66 16.56 -3.13
N TYR A 127 -7.38 15.44 -3.02
CA TYR A 127 -6.83 14.08 -2.91
C TYR A 127 -5.93 13.64 -4.06
N LEU A 128 -6.14 14.14 -5.27
CA LEU A 128 -5.31 13.80 -6.44
C LEU A 128 -4.17 14.79 -6.70
N LYS A 129 -4.21 15.97 -6.06
CA LYS A 129 -3.20 17.04 -6.17
C LYS A 129 -3.00 17.71 -4.81
N GLY A 130 -2.88 16.90 -3.76
CA GLY A 130 -2.77 17.40 -2.40
C GLY A 130 -1.53 18.25 -2.19
N GLU A 131 -1.73 19.47 -1.66
CA GLU A 131 -0.64 20.31 -1.22
C GLU A 131 -0.34 20.05 0.26
N PRO A 132 0.94 19.90 0.65
CA PRO A 132 1.31 19.62 2.04
C PRO A 132 1.02 20.81 2.96
N VAL A 133 0.37 20.53 4.09
CA VAL A 133 0.17 21.50 5.18
C VAL A 133 1.35 21.39 6.15
N VAL A 134 2.41 22.16 5.89
CA VAL A 134 3.72 22.01 6.53
C VAL A 134 3.65 22.13 8.05
N ASP A 135 2.91 23.09 8.58
CA ASP A 135 2.81 23.32 10.04
C ASP A 135 2.21 22.10 10.78
N GLU A 136 1.19 21.47 10.19
CA GLU A 136 0.57 20.28 10.76
C GLU A 136 1.49 19.06 10.68
N ILE A 137 2.25 18.92 9.57
CA ILE A 137 3.25 17.87 9.40
C ILE A 137 4.34 17.99 10.46
N LEU A 138 4.84 19.20 10.69
CA LEU A 138 5.85 19.48 11.72
C LEU A 138 5.35 19.18 13.13
N ALA A 139 4.10 19.53 13.43
CA ALA A 139 3.47 19.21 14.70
C ALA A 139 3.33 17.69 14.93
N LYS A 140 2.96 16.92 13.89
CA LYS A 140 2.90 15.45 13.96
C LYS A 140 4.28 14.83 14.14
N ARG A 141 5.29 15.30 13.38
CA ARG A 141 6.67 14.82 13.49
C ARG A 141 7.21 14.91 14.92
N ASN A 142 6.96 16.02 15.60
CA ASN A 142 7.46 16.26 16.95
C ASN A 142 6.82 15.34 18.02
N ARG A 143 5.75 14.59 17.68
CA ARG A 143 5.10 13.60 18.55
C ARG A 143 5.64 12.18 18.36
N LEU A 144 6.47 11.98 17.35
CA LEU A 144 7.12 10.68 17.12
C LEU A 144 8.36 10.61 18.01
N THR A 145 8.25 9.85 19.10
CA THR A 145 9.40 9.43 19.91
C THR A 145 9.98 8.17 19.25
N PHE A 146 11.20 8.24 18.78
CA PHE A 146 11.98 7.10 18.27
C PHE A 146 12.77 6.45 19.40
#